data_31c7d5e77a3a45a2478949f9239d1e75
#
_entry.id   31c7d5e77a3a45a2478949f9239d1e75
#
_cell.length_a   1.000
_cell.length_b   1.000
_cell.length_c   1.000
_cell.angle_alpha   90.00
_cell.angle_beta   90.00
_cell.angle_gamma   90.00
#
_symmetry.space_group_name_H-M   'P 1'
#
loop_
_entity.id
_entity.type
_entity.pdbx_description
1 polymer ?
#
loop_
_entity_poly.entity_id
_entity_poly.type
_entity_poly.pdbx_seq_one_letter_code
_entity_poly.pdbx_strand_id
1 'polypeptide(L)'
;LNATIIGDDGNTYVVKASKEIITPKDTIELTIEDANMVWDAEEMVSVLTAKNDQMELSLTYVAPWATGPFSMLDIFSEESSVKYKGVALELESLDMLVTATKNEAGTVGYQVEMTLVSSEPIQYNVSLFAPLPVVDTVEIEFENLEIDESGASSYSLISLYGSNDEWDLHAGINDGMMMEGSYAGEEYVMFYLTNIITEQLIEQVYAELTVTSDPIYGWVIDIVSHCTDNVVYKVHMVKKIPTPTDTVTIRFDKSANTAYYPMNGNELLLANYNEPFYACIDVVGVELGGDFTLDDIEPNYTLLFSDYANREMVNIADLQGTIYQVGDTTFIEAEIIGYDAVLYDVQLWHCVPTPTDTVKVDIAAEFINKIENGGYYQLAGYNAENTLYVSLAPLTDEAVAGTFVNDGVFSRFGKGQYDFLCDYTAIYKNENGEVVPYLIEKCTMDVTMADNGDITATATFIATDAVQYEVTMTSSFNKHLDYD
;
A
#
# COMPACT_ATOMS: atom_id res chain seq x y z
N LEU A 1 31.15 40.28 0.57
CA LEU A 1 30.78 40.16 -0.84
C LEU A 1 31.82 40.84 -1.72
N ASN A 2 32.32 40.15 -2.71
CA ASN A 2 33.09 40.74 -3.77
C ASN A 2 32.36 40.42 -5.08
N ALA A 3 31.89 41.43 -5.77
CA ALA A 3 31.22 41.29 -7.06
C ALA A 3 31.92 42.13 -8.13
N THR A 4 32.00 41.60 -9.34
CA THR A 4 32.45 42.35 -10.52
C THR A 4 31.22 42.47 -11.43
N ILE A 5 30.81 43.68 -11.69
CA ILE A 5 29.63 43.99 -12.50
C ILE A 5 30.15 44.73 -13.76
N ILE A 6 29.71 44.32 -14.93
CA ILE A 6 29.96 44.99 -16.18
C ILE A 6 28.70 45.79 -16.48
N GLY A 7 28.83 47.11 -16.45
CA GLY A 7 27.74 48.02 -16.78
C GLY A 7 27.46 48.10 -18.28
N ASP A 8 26.28 48.57 -18.64
CA ASP A 8 25.88 48.77 -20.04
C ASP A 8 26.72 49.86 -20.72
N ASP A 9 27.44 50.68 -19.92
CA ASP A 9 28.43 51.64 -20.38
C ASP A 9 29.80 51.04 -20.74
N GLY A 10 29.91 49.72 -20.63
CA GLY A 10 31.17 48.97 -20.89
C GLY A 10 32.22 49.07 -19.77
N ASN A 11 31.88 49.73 -18.65
CA ASN A 11 32.81 49.82 -17.51
C ASN A 11 32.69 48.59 -16.59
N THR A 12 33.80 48.28 -15.95
CA THR A 12 33.83 47.19 -14.95
C THR A 12 33.81 47.81 -13.55
N TYR A 13 32.82 47.48 -12.79
CA TYR A 13 32.64 47.93 -11.41
C TYR A 13 33.01 46.77 -10.47
N VAL A 14 33.96 47.03 -9.57
CA VAL A 14 34.30 46.09 -8.50
C VAL A 14 33.63 46.56 -7.21
N VAL A 15 32.59 45.84 -6.83
CA VAL A 15 31.86 46.12 -5.60
C VAL A 15 32.42 45.25 -4.50
N LYS A 16 32.89 45.86 -3.42
CA LYS A 16 33.27 45.19 -2.18
C LYS A 16 32.35 45.67 -1.08
N ALA A 17 31.60 44.76 -0.54
CA ALA A 17 30.76 44.99 0.63
C ALA A 17 31.16 44.01 1.74
N SER A 18 31.33 44.47 2.95
CA SER A 18 31.51 43.66 4.14
C SER A 18 30.55 44.15 5.21
N LYS A 19 29.85 43.19 5.82
CA LYS A 19 29.06 43.41 7.03
C LYS A 19 29.80 42.67 8.16
N GLU A 20 29.99 43.37 9.28
CA GLU A 20 30.49 42.70 10.50
C GLU A 20 29.40 41.83 11.05
N ILE A 21 29.66 40.56 11.30
CA ILE A 21 28.73 39.65 11.94
C ILE A 21 28.79 39.90 13.41
N ILE A 22 27.68 40.38 13.99
CA ILE A 22 27.56 40.57 15.44
C ILE A 22 27.47 39.21 16.09
N THR A 23 28.46 38.89 16.93
CA THR A 23 28.45 37.70 17.76
C THR A 23 27.78 38.06 19.10
N PRO A 24 26.66 37.44 19.44
CA PRO A 24 25.99 37.70 20.72
C PRO A 24 26.90 37.40 21.91
N LYS A 25 26.87 38.25 22.94
CA LYS A 25 27.62 38.09 24.19
C LYS A 25 26.74 37.54 25.33
N ASP A 26 25.44 37.79 25.21
CA ASP A 26 24.43 37.34 26.15
C ASP A 26 23.23 36.75 25.41
N THR A 27 22.55 35.78 26.03
CA THR A 27 21.31 35.18 25.52
C THR A 27 20.20 35.32 26.54
N ILE A 28 19.03 35.72 26.09
CA ILE A 28 17.82 35.87 26.89
C ILE A 28 16.76 34.93 26.34
N GLU A 29 16.27 34.02 27.20
CA GLU A 29 15.17 33.10 26.89
C GLU A 29 13.85 33.72 27.29
N LEU A 30 12.86 33.71 26.41
CA LEU A 30 11.55 34.30 26.61
C LEU A 30 10.45 33.38 26.13
N THR A 31 9.44 33.18 26.96
CA THR A 31 8.19 32.54 26.59
C THR A 31 7.08 33.59 26.61
N ILE A 32 6.27 33.63 25.57
CA ILE A 32 5.16 34.59 25.47
C ILE A 32 3.86 33.79 25.31
N GLU A 33 2.93 33.97 26.23
CA GLU A 33 1.65 33.29 26.25
C GLU A 33 0.54 34.07 25.52
N ASP A 34 0.65 35.39 25.48
CA ASP A 34 -0.32 36.30 24.79
C ASP A 34 0.21 36.56 23.39
N ALA A 35 -0.21 35.74 22.46
CA ALA A 35 0.20 35.81 21.07
C ALA A 35 -1.00 35.58 20.13
N ASN A 36 -0.97 36.25 18.99
CA ASN A 36 -1.94 36.13 17.92
C ASN A 36 -1.21 36.15 16.58
N MET A 37 -1.62 35.26 15.67
CA MET A 37 -1.10 35.20 14.32
C MET A 37 -2.27 35.18 13.34
N VAL A 38 -2.20 36.03 12.32
CA VAL A 38 -3.15 36.06 11.22
C VAL A 38 -2.38 35.88 9.93
N TRP A 39 -2.74 34.87 9.17
CA TRP A 39 -2.21 34.62 7.83
C TRP A 39 -3.26 34.98 6.78
N ASP A 40 -2.84 35.77 5.80
CA ASP A 40 -3.63 36.13 4.63
C ASP A 40 -3.07 35.38 3.42
N ALA A 41 -3.83 34.39 2.94
CA ALA A 41 -3.42 33.53 1.82
C ALA A 41 -3.45 34.29 0.47
N GLU A 42 -4.32 35.28 0.30
CA GLU A 42 -4.42 36.06 -0.94
C GLU A 42 -3.22 36.99 -1.11
N GLU A 43 -2.85 37.67 -0.03
CA GLU A 43 -1.73 38.62 -0.02
C GLU A 43 -0.39 37.92 0.27
N MET A 44 -0.42 36.65 0.68
CA MET A 44 0.75 35.86 1.13
C MET A 44 1.54 36.55 2.25
N VAL A 45 0.82 37.08 3.22
CA VAL A 45 1.38 37.81 4.33
C VAL A 45 0.89 37.28 5.66
N SER A 46 1.77 37.23 6.64
CA SER A 46 1.42 36.94 8.02
C SER A 46 1.70 38.12 8.92
N VAL A 47 0.82 38.34 9.90
CA VAL A 47 1.00 39.26 10.98
C VAL A 47 1.01 38.53 12.31
N LEU A 48 2.17 38.52 12.96
CA LEU A 48 2.37 37.94 14.28
C LEU A 48 2.48 39.04 15.32
N THR A 49 1.60 39.04 16.31
CA THR A 49 1.66 39.93 17.47
C THR A 49 1.80 39.10 18.75
N ALA A 50 2.72 39.47 19.63
CA ALA A 50 2.87 38.81 20.90
C ALA A 50 3.39 39.76 22.00
N LYS A 51 2.98 39.53 23.24
CA LYS A 51 3.33 40.37 24.36
C LYS A 51 3.40 39.65 25.68
N ASN A 52 4.40 40.01 26.49
CA ASN A 52 4.49 39.72 27.91
C ASN A 52 5.06 40.94 28.65
N ASP A 53 5.36 40.77 29.96
CA ASP A 53 5.90 41.89 30.76
C ASP A 53 7.27 42.39 30.31
N GLN A 54 8.00 41.60 29.53
CA GLN A 54 9.36 41.93 29.09
C GLN A 54 9.45 42.27 27.61
N MET A 55 8.68 41.61 26.75
CA MET A 55 8.75 41.75 25.30
C MET A 55 7.38 42.06 24.69
N GLU A 56 7.39 42.97 23.73
CA GLU A 56 6.26 43.24 22.83
C GLU A 56 6.78 43.18 21.40
N LEU A 57 6.17 42.34 20.57
CA LEU A 57 6.52 42.20 19.16
C LEU A 57 5.28 42.28 18.26
N SER A 58 5.48 42.89 17.09
CA SER A 58 4.56 42.88 15.96
C SER A 58 5.39 42.71 14.71
N LEU A 59 5.25 41.58 14.04
CA LEU A 59 6.00 41.25 12.85
C LEU A 59 5.04 41.02 11.70
N THR A 60 5.24 41.79 10.62
CA THR A 60 4.57 41.57 9.34
C THR A 60 5.61 41.00 8.39
N TYR A 61 5.32 39.85 7.77
CA TYR A 61 6.28 39.16 6.92
C TYR A 61 5.61 38.46 5.74
N VAL A 62 6.39 38.31 4.65
CA VAL A 62 5.97 37.51 3.50
C VAL A 62 5.90 36.04 3.91
N ALA A 63 4.74 35.44 3.74
CA ALA A 63 4.45 34.08 4.13
C ALA A 63 3.66 33.38 3.01
N PRO A 64 4.32 32.77 2.00
CA PRO A 64 3.64 32.00 0.96
C PRO A 64 2.83 30.83 1.52
N TRP A 65 3.21 30.38 2.71
CA TRP A 65 2.53 29.34 3.50
C TRP A 65 2.41 29.81 4.94
N ALA A 66 1.38 29.39 5.63
CA ALA A 66 1.17 29.72 7.04
C ALA A 66 2.29 29.24 7.96
N THR A 67 2.99 28.17 7.57
CA THR A 67 4.06 27.51 8.32
C THR A 67 5.37 27.50 7.53
N GLY A 68 6.48 27.31 8.23
CA GLY A 68 7.80 27.19 7.63
C GLY A 68 8.87 28.04 8.30
N PRO A 69 10.08 28.03 7.77
CA PRO A 69 11.17 28.88 8.22
C PRO A 69 11.07 30.27 7.57
N PHE A 70 11.24 31.31 8.36
CA PHE A 70 11.28 32.70 7.92
C PHE A 70 12.52 33.39 8.49
N SER A 71 13.00 34.41 7.79
CA SER A 71 14.21 35.14 8.12
C SER A 71 13.97 36.65 8.12
N MET A 72 15.00 37.42 8.51
CA MET A 72 14.96 38.89 8.43
C MET A 72 14.67 39.42 7.01
N LEU A 73 14.92 38.62 5.97
CA LEU A 73 14.65 39.01 4.57
C LEU A 73 13.16 39.01 4.23
N ASP A 74 12.39 38.23 4.97
CA ASP A 74 10.94 38.07 4.75
C ASP A 74 10.13 39.14 5.50
N ILE A 75 10.77 39.90 6.42
CA ILE A 75 10.14 40.87 7.31
C ILE A 75 9.93 42.24 6.62
N PHE A 76 8.72 42.79 6.68
CA PHE A 76 8.46 44.17 6.33
C PHE A 76 8.88 45.10 7.47
N SER A 77 10.07 45.67 7.39
CA SER A 77 10.70 46.42 8.49
C SER A 77 9.92 47.71 8.87
N GLU A 78 9.21 48.29 7.93
CA GLU A 78 8.40 49.49 8.18
C GLU A 78 7.09 49.21 8.94
N GLU A 79 6.61 47.96 8.88
CA GLU A 79 5.38 47.48 9.51
C GLU A 79 5.65 46.61 10.74
N SER A 80 6.91 46.40 11.05
CA SER A 80 7.33 45.48 12.13
C SER A 80 8.01 46.25 13.26
N SER A 81 7.80 45.77 14.47
CA SER A 81 8.45 46.38 15.67
C SER A 81 8.71 45.29 16.74
N VAL A 82 9.85 45.40 17.39
CA VAL A 82 10.18 44.58 18.56
C VAL A 82 10.65 45.49 19.69
N LYS A 83 10.10 45.32 20.90
CA LYS A 83 10.50 46.08 22.08
C LYS A 83 10.85 45.11 23.20
N TYR A 84 11.95 45.37 23.90
CA TYR A 84 12.32 44.67 25.13
C TYR A 84 12.32 45.68 26.30
N LYS A 85 11.56 45.36 27.34
CA LYS A 85 11.35 46.24 28.52
C LYS A 85 10.94 47.68 28.13
N GLY A 86 10.09 47.78 27.09
CA GLY A 86 9.58 49.03 26.58
C GLY A 86 10.53 49.82 25.65
N VAL A 87 11.74 49.34 25.42
CA VAL A 87 12.73 49.91 24.52
C VAL A 87 12.70 49.22 23.17
N ALA A 88 12.59 49.97 22.09
CA ALA A 88 12.65 49.42 20.73
C ALA A 88 14.02 48.79 20.46
N LEU A 89 14.01 47.62 19.89
CA LEU A 89 15.21 46.90 19.47
C LEU A 89 15.46 47.15 17.99
N GLU A 90 16.69 47.48 17.67
CA GLU A 90 17.18 47.47 16.30
C GLU A 90 17.75 46.07 16.04
N LEU A 91 17.10 45.31 15.12
CA LEU A 91 17.46 43.92 14.82
C LEU A 91 18.53 43.84 13.74
N GLU A 92 19.54 43.01 13.97
CA GLU A 92 20.59 42.67 13.00
C GLU A 92 20.27 41.35 12.28
N SER A 93 19.61 40.44 12.97
CA SER A 93 19.09 39.19 12.37
C SER A 93 17.85 38.71 13.06
N LEU A 94 17.03 38.01 12.32
CA LEU A 94 15.89 37.25 12.77
C LEU A 94 15.85 35.94 12.02
N ASP A 95 15.73 34.83 12.74
CA ASP A 95 15.41 33.52 12.22
C ASP A 95 14.21 33.01 13.00
N MET A 96 13.19 32.54 12.30
CA MET A 96 11.92 32.12 12.87
C MET A 96 11.43 30.84 12.20
N LEU A 97 10.93 29.90 12.99
CA LEU A 97 10.24 28.70 12.55
C LEU A 97 8.81 28.73 13.07
N VAL A 98 7.86 28.59 12.17
CA VAL A 98 6.42 28.51 12.46
C VAL A 98 5.95 27.10 12.12
N THR A 99 5.31 26.42 13.07
CA THR A 99 4.74 25.09 12.89
C THR A 99 3.31 25.06 13.39
N ALA A 100 2.40 24.42 12.66
CA ALA A 100 1.06 24.16 13.13
C ALA A 100 1.08 22.96 14.09
N THR A 101 0.49 23.11 15.26
CA THR A 101 0.51 22.08 16.30
C THR A 101 -0.63 22.22 17.29
N LYS A 102 -0.76 21.24 18.19
CA LYS A 102 -1.70 21.25 19.31
C LYS A 102 -0.91 21.33 20.61
N ASN A 103 -1.27 22.29 21.45
CA ASN A 103 -0.61 22.44 22.75
C ASN A 103 -1.12 21.40 23.79
N GLU A 104 -0.50 21.37 24.98
CA GLU A 104 -0.86 20.46 26.06
C GLU A 104 -2.33 20.60 26.52
N ALA A 105 -2.94 21.75 26.34
CA ALA A 105 -4.35 21.99 26.67
C ALA A 105 -5.31 21.50 25.55
N GLY A 106 -4.79 21.00 24.44
CA GLY A 106 -5.58 20.53 23.30
C GLY A 106 -5.99 21.64 22.34
N THR A 107 -5.47 22.86 22.49
CA THR A 107 -5.75 23.98 21.55
C THR A 107 -4.83 23.87 20.34
N VAL A 108 -5.41 23.96 19.15
CA VAL A 108 -4.64 24.01 17.90
C VAL A 108 -4.20 25.44 17.62
N GLY A 109 -2.99 25.61 17.12
CA GLY A 109 -2.42 26.91 16.85
C GLY A 109 -1.03 26.82 16.22
N TYR A 110 -0.38 27.96 16.10
CA TYR A 110 0.98 28.07 15.60
C TYR A 110 1.97 28.13 16.77
N GLN A 111 2.88 27.17 16.81
CA GLN A 111 4.09 27.24 17.63
C GLN A 111 5.12 28.03 16.86
N VAL A 112 5.65 29.09 17.45
CA VAL A 112 6.68 29.93 16.84
C VAL A 112 7.92 29.92 17.73
N GLU A 113 9.02 29.50 17.13
CA GLU A 113 10.34 29.56 17.74
C GLU A 113 11.17 30.57 16.95
N MET A 114 11.71 31.59 17.63
CA MET A 114 12.51 32.58 16.93
C MET A 114 13.77 32.96 17.69
N THR A 115 14.79 33.29 16.91
CA THR A 115 16.06 33.86 17.41
C THR A 115 16.21 35.25 16.83
N LEU A 116 16.27 36.25 17.69
CA LEU A 116 16.49 37.64 17.36
C LEU A 116 17.88 38.06 17.86
N VAL A 117 18.64 38.74 17.02
CA VAL A 117 19.92 39.38 17.43
C VAL A 117 19.79 40.86 17.25
N SER A 118 20.02 41.64 18.34
CA SER A 118 19.96 43.08 18.30
C SER A 118 21.33 43.69 17.94
N SER A 119 21.31 44.98 17.55
CA SER A 119 22.52 45.79 17.32
C SER A 119 23.37 45.96 18.61
N GLU A 120 22.76 45.89 19.78
CA GLU A 120 23.42 45.56 21.03
C GLU A 120 23.62 44.03 21.02
N PRO A 121 24.84 43.48 21.16
CA PRO A 121 25.12 42.07 20.92
C PRO A 121 24.45 41.12 21.94
N ILE A 122 23.14 41.12 21.93
CA ILE A 122 22.23 40.31 22.74
C ILE A 122 21.38 39.46 21.80
N GLN A 123 21.30 38.18 22.10
CA GLN A 123 20.39 37.22 21.45
C GLN A 123 19.14 37.04 22.32
N TYR A 124 17.99 37.04 21.68
CA TYR A 124 16.72 36.71 22.32
C TYR A 124 16.19 35.44 21.64
N ASN A 125 16.02 34.37 22.41
CA ASN A 125 15.32 33.18 21.97
C ASN A 125 13.87 33.30 22.46
N VAL A 126 12.94 33.34 21.56
CA VAL A 126 11.51 33.56 21.87
C VAL A 126 10.73 32.36 21.43
N SER A 127 9.99 31.78 22.36
CA SER A 127 9.02 30.72 22.11
C SER A 127 7.62 31.25 22.44
N LEU A 128 6.68 31.05 21.52
CA LEU A 128 5.29 31.45 21.73
C LEU A 128 4.32 30.51 21.02
N PHE A 129 3.09 30.51 21.50
CA PHE A 129 2.00 29.77 20.89
C PHE A 129 0.85 30.72 20.56
N ALA A 130 0.50 30.85 19.28
CA ALA A 130 -0.62 31.65 18.79
C ALA A 130 -1.80 30.71 18.45
N PRO A 131 -2.88 30.71 19.26
CA PRO A 131 -4.03 29.83 18.98
C PRO A 131 -4.71 30.24 17.67
N LEU A 132 -5.16 29.23 16.89
CA LEU A 132 -6.00 29.46 15.73
C LEU A 132 -7.38 29.92 16.18
N PRO A 133 -7.93 30.98 15.60
CA PRO A 133 -9.32 31.34 15.83
C PRO A 133 -10.23 30.27 15.22
N VAL A 134 -11.31 29.92 15.92
CA VAL A 134 -12.36 29.04 15.39
C VAL A 134 -13.65 29.87 15.34
N VAL A 135 -14.15 30.11 14.14
CA VAL A 135 -15.39 30.89 13.94
C VAL A 135 -16.61 29.98 13.75
N ASP A 136 -16.42 28.77 13.23
CA ASP A 136 -17.50 27.80 13.00
C ASP A 136 -16.97 26.36 13.00
N THR A 137 -17.90 25.40 13.03
CA THR A 137 -17.61 23.95 12.88
C THR A 137 -18.61 23.36 11.91
N VAL A 138 -18.12 22.68 10.89
CA VAL A 138 -18.90 21.98 9.88
C VAL A 138 -18.70 20.46 10.04
N GLU A 139 -19.79 19.71 10.11
CA GLU A 139 -19.76 18.25 10.17
C GLU A 139 -20.15 17.68 8.79
N ILE A 140 -19.32 16.78 8.25
CA ILE A 140 -19.47 16.21 6.91
C ILE A 140 -19.42 14.68 7.04
N GLU A 141 -20.36 14.01 6.40
CA GLU A 141 -20.40 12.54 6.34
C GLU A 141 -20.23 12.06 4.89
N PHE A 142 -19.35 11.09 4.69
CA PHE A 142 -19.18 10.36 3.44
C PHE A 142 -19.44 8.87 3.65
N GLU A 143 -20.35 8.32 2.85
CA GLU A 143 -20.70 6.89 2.88
C GLU A 143 -19.96 6.08 1.79
N ASN A 144 -19.09 6.74 1.00
CA ASN A 144 -18.42 6.20 -0.17
C ASN A 144 -16.88 6.30 -0.06
N LEU A 145 -16.34 6.04 1.13
CA LEU A 145 -14.88 6.04 1.33
C LEU A 145 -14.20 5.13 0.30
N GLU A 146 -13.29 5.71 -0.47
CA GLU A 146 -12.36 4.99 -1.33
C GLU A 146 -10.95 5.12 -0.77
N ILE A 147 -10.21 4.01 -0.76
CA ILE A 147 -8.85 3.93 -0.27
C ILE A 147 -7.95 3.50 -1.42
N ASP A 148 -6.96 4.31 -1.76
CA ASP A 148 -5.95 3.98 -2.76
C ASP A 148 -4.59 3.81 -2.09
N GLU A 149 -4.13 2.57 -2.03
CA GLU A 149 -2.81 2.18 -1.53
C GLU A 149 -1.76 2.06 -2.64
N SER A 150 -2.12 2.30 -3.90
CA SER A 150 -1.22 2.12 -5.05
C SER A 150 0.00 3.06 -5.02
N GLY A 151 -0.11 4.20 -4.35
CA GLY A 151 0.98 5.14 -4.11
C GLY A 151 2.01 4.68 -3.08
N ALA A 152 1.69 3.69 -2.25
CA ALA A 152 2.51 3.22 -1.14
C ALA A 152 3.89 2.66 -1.58
N SER A 153 4.02 2.17 -2.82
CA SER A 153 5.27 1.60 -3.33
C SER A 153 6.38 2.62 -3.61
N SER A 154 6.06 3.91 -3.77
CA SER A 154 7.04 4.95 -4.13
C SER A 154 7.16 6.11 -3.15
N TYR A 155 6.10 6.42 -2.38
CA TYR A 155 6.09 7.56 -1.44
C TYR A 155 5.42 7.26 -0.09
N SER A 156 5.04 6.01 0.17
CA SER A 156 4.35 5.59 1.42
C SER A 156 3.08 6.41 1.69
N LEU A 157 2.36 6.85 0.66
CA LEU A 157 1.14 7.65 0.78
C LEU A 157 -0.09 6.78 0.50
N ILE A 158 -0.98 6.72 1.47
CA ILE A 158 -2.33 6.16 1.30
C ILE A 158 -3.28 7.33 1.05
N SER A 159 -3.99 7.29 -0.07
CA SER A 159 -4.97 8.31 -0.43
C SER A 159 -6.38 7.87 -0.06
N LEU A 160 -7.12 8.78 0.55
CA LEU A 160 -8.50 8.60 0.99
C LEU A 160 -9.38 9.57 0.22
N TYR A 161 -10.44 9.08 -0.37
CA TYR A 161 -11.38 9.90 -1.14
C TYR A 161 -12.78 9.71 -0.59
N GLY A 162 -13.56 10.79 -0.59
CA GLY A 162 -14.97 10.79 -0.27
C GLY A 162 -15.67 11.93 -0.96
N SER A 163 -16.90 11.72 -1.41
CA SER A 163 -17.71 12.75 -2.05
C SER A 163 -19.19 12.62 -1.67
N ASN A 164 -19.89 13.74 -1.69
CA ASN A 164 -21.34 13.81 -1.60
C ASN A 164 -21.86 14.94 -2.51
N ASP A 165 -23.11 15.32 -2.41
CA ASP A 165 -23.71 16.34 -3.29
C ASP A 165 -23.12 17.75 -3.12
N GLU A 166 -22.43 18.03 -2.01
CA GLU A 166 -21.89 19.33 -1.66
C GLU A 166 -20.37 19.35 -1.57
N TRP A 167 -19.74 18.24 -1.18
CA TRP A 167 -18.34 18.18 -0.81
C TRP A 167 -17.60 17.07 -1.53
N ASP A 168 -16.35 17.35 -1.90
CA ASP A 168 -15.37 16.39 -2.40
C ASP A 168 -14.11 16.49 -1.54
N LEU A 169 -13.66 15.35 -1.02
CA LEU A 169 -12.51 15.26 -0.12
C LEU A 169 -11.43 14.36 -0.72
N HIS A 170 -10.21 14.88 -0.68
CA HIS A 170 -8.99 14.09 -0.82
C HIS A 170 -8.15 14.27 0.43
N ALA A 171 -7.95 13.20 1.19
CA ALA A 171 -7.06 13.14 2.32
C ALA A 171 -5.96 12.10 2.09
N GLY A 172 -4.85 12.20 2.80
CA GLY A 172 -3.76 11.24 2.67
C GLY A 172 -3.07 10.97 4.00
N ILE A 173 -2.64 9.73 4.18
CA ILE A 173 -1.82 9.29 5.30
C ILE A 173 -0.43 9.00 4.77
N ASN A 174 0.57 9.66 5.31
CA ASN A 174 1.97 9.46 4.92
C ASN A 174 2.58 8.26 5.69
N ASP A 175 1.95 7.08 5.50
CA ASP A 175 2.39 5.81 6.05
C ASP A 175 2.23 4.71 4.99
N GLY A 176 3.07 3.70 5.03
CA GLY A 176 3.12 2.66 3.99
C GLY A 176 2.01 1.62 4.05
N MET A 177 1.19 1.60 5.10
CA MET A 177 0.09 0.65 5.30
C MET A 177 -1.03 1.28 6.11
N MET A 178 -2.28 0.98 5.74
CA MET A 178 -3.45 1.34 6.52
C MET A 178 -3.44 0.57 7.85
N MET A 179 -3.40 1.28 8.95
CA MET A 179 -3.45 0.68 10.29
C MET A 179 -4.39 1.48 11.19
N GLU A 180 -4.99 0.80 12.15
CA GLU A 180 -5.72 1.48 13.23
C GLU A 180 -4.78 2.39 14.00
N GLY A 181 -5.20 3.62 14.26
CA GLY A 181 -4.40 4.59 14.98
C GLY A 181 -4.88 6.02 14.79
N SER A 182 -4.10 6.94 15.35
CA SER A 182 -4.31 8.37 15.18
C SER A 182 -3.09 9.00 14.54
N TYR A 183 -3.31 9.78 13.52
CA TYR A 183 -2.32 10.48 12.73
C TYR A 183 -2.56 11.98 12.88
N ALA A 184 -1.51 12.79 13.02
CA ALA A 184 -1.66 14.22 13.26
C ALA A 184 -0.55 15.05 12.62
N GLY A 185 -0.87 16.29 12.27
CA GLY A 185 0.05 17.29 11.75
C GLY A 185 0.34 17.17 10.26
N GLU A 186 1.07 18.12 9.71
CA GLU A 186 1.36 18.22 8.27
C GLU A 186 2.20 17.07 7.71
N GLU A 187 3.00 16.40 8.54
CA GLU A 187 3.86 15.30 8.09
C GLU A 187 3.08 14.02 7.82
N TYR A 188 1.88 13.87 8.40
CA TYR A 188 1.12 12.63 8.38
C TYR A 188 -0.25 12.72 7.70
N VAL A 189 -0.80 13.92 7.59
CA VAL A 189 -2.16 14.09 7.06
C VAL A 189 -2.17 15.18 6.01
N MET A 190 -2.52 14.82 4.77
CA MET A 190 -2.96 15.76 3.74
C MET A 190 -4.48 15.84 3.76
N PHE A 191 -5.03 17.04 3.62
CA PHE A 191 -6.47 17.24 3.59
C PHE A 191 -6.80 18.37 2.61
N TYR A 192 -7.50 18.02 1.56
CA TYR A 192 -8.03 18.96 0.58
C TYR A 192 -9.54 18.74 0.51
N LEU A 193 -10.29 19.72 0.91
CA LEU A 193 -11.74 19.71 0.86
C LEU A 193 -12.23 20.75 -0.15
N THR A 194 -13.06 20.33 -1.09
CA THR A 194 -13.64 21.22 -2.09
C THR A 194 -15.15 21.29 -1.88
N ASN A 195 -15.69 22.49 -1.76
CA ASN A 195 -17.12 22.67 -1.87
C ASN A 195 -17.50 22.67 -3.36
N ILE A 196 -18.20 21.64 -3.81
CA ILE A 196 -18.53 21.43 -5.23
C ILE A 196 -19.47 22.51 -5.76
N ILE A 197 -20.32 23.05 -4.90
CA ILE A 197 -21.32 24.06 -5.29
C ILE A 197 -20.69 25.43 -5.54
N THR A 198 -19.73 25.80 -4.70
CA THR A 198 -19.04 27.10 -4.77
C THR A 198 -17.70 27.04 -5.50
N GLU A 199 -17.23 25.83 -5.85
CA GLU A 199 -15.91 25.56 -6.42
C GLU A 199 -14.74 26.05 -5.53
N GLN A 200 -14.99 26.20 -4.24
CA GLN A 200 -14.01 26.69 -3.28
C GLN A 200 -13.17 25.52 -2.74
N LEU A 201 -11.86 25.61 -2.93
CA LEU A 201 -10.88 24.75 -2.25
C LEU A 201 -10.62 25.28 -0.83
N ILE A 202 -10.67 24.38 0.14
CA ILE A 202 -10.41 24.66 1.54
C ILE A 202 -9.12 23.94 1.93
N GLU A 203 -8.14 24.71 2.37
CA GLU A 203 -6.82 24.21 2.71
C GLU A 203 -6.67 24.05 4.22
N GLN A 204 -6.02 22.97 4.63
CA GLN A 204 -5.75 22.70 6.04
C GLN A 204 -4.62 23.61 6.57
N VAL A 205 -4.72 23.93 7.87
CA VAL A 205 -3.63 24.42 8.70
C VAL A 205 -3.11 23.28 9.59
N TYR A 206 -4.03 22.52 10.18
CA TYR A 206 -3.72 21.37 11.03
C TYR A 206 -4.83 20.35 10.96
N ALA A 207 -4.51 19.08 10.85
CA ALA A 207 -5.49 18.02 10.89
C ALA A 207 -5.07 16.87 11.80
N GLU A 208 -6.06 16.20 12.36
CA GLU A 208 -5.96 14.93 13.05
C GLU A 208 -6.87 13.93 12.34
N LEU A 209 -6.36 12.75 12.09
CA LEU A 209 -7.08 11.67 11.45
C LEU A 209 -7.03 10.45 12.35
N THR A 210 -8.17 9.82 12.59
CA THR A 210 -8.27 8.58 13.34
C THR A 210 -8.81 7.49 12.43
N VAL A 211 -8.10 6.37 12.37
CA VAL A 211 -8.49 5.17 11.66
C VAL A 211 -8.94 4.13 12.67
N THR A 212 -10.13 3.61 12.49
CA THR A 212 -10.66 2.48 13.27
C THR A 212 -11.22 1.42 12.34
N SER A 213 -11.24 0.17 12.75
CA SER A 213 -11.94 -0.87 12.02
C SER A 213 -13.32 -1.11 12.62
N ASP A 214 -14.31 -1.29 11.76
CA ASP A 214 -15.68 -1.64 12.13
C ASP A 214 -16.06 -2.95 11.43
N PRO A 215 -16.65 -3.94 12.14
CA PRO A 215 -16.98 -5.23 11.55
C PRO A 215 -18.05 -5.16 10.44
N ILE A 216 -18.75 -4.02 10.29
CA ILE A 216 -19.80 -3.83 9.28
C ILE A 216 -19.28 -2.97 8.12
N TYR A 217 -18.51 -1.93 8.43
CA TYR A 217 -18.07 -0.93 7.44
C TYR A 217 -16.60 -1.11 7.01
N GLY A 218 -15.87 -2.04 7.61
CA GLY A 218 -14.44 -2.14 7.41
C GLY A 218 -13.71 -0.96 8.04
N TRP A 219 -13.10 -0.09 7.23
CA TRP A 219 -12.42 1.09 7.75
C TRP A 219 -13.40 2.24 7.99
N VAL A 220 -13.24 2.87 9.16
CA VAL A 220 -13.90 4.11 9.55
C VAL A 220 -12.83 5.17 9.76
N ILE A 221 -12.96 6.31 9.10
CA ILE A 221 -12.02 7.40 9.14
C ILE A 221 -12.71 8.63 9.71
N ASP A 222 -12.20 9.15 10.81
CA ASP A 222 -12.62 10.40 11.43
C ASP A 222 -11.51 11.44 11.28
N ILE A 223 -11.81 12.58 10.66
CA ILE A 223 -10.87 13.68 10.45
C ILE A 223 -11.40 14.93 11.17
N VAL A 224 -10.51 15.58 11.91
CA VAL A 224 -10.74 16.93 12.43
C VAL A 224 -9.71 17.85 11.82
N SER A 225 -10.12 18.72 10.93
CA SER A 225 -9.24 19.66 10.23
C SER A 225 -9.55 21.11 10.59
N HIS A 226 -8.53 21.83 11.02
CA HIS A 226 -8.54 23.28 11.19
C HIS A 226 -8.03 23.92 9.89
N CYS A 227 -8.84 24.74 9.26
CA CYS A 227 -8.57 25.23 7.91
C CYS A 227 -8.30 26.74 7.87
N THR A 228 -7.82 27.21 6.73
CA THR A 228 -7.41 28.61 6.49
C THR A 228 -8.54 29.61 6.60
N ASP A 229 -9.79 29.19 6.44
CA ASP A 229 -11.01 29.98 6.63
C ASP A 229 -11.44 30.11 8.10
N ASN A 230 -10.64 29.61 9.04
CA ASN A 230 -10.92 29.55 10.48
C ASN A 230 -12.12 28.67 10.85
N VAL A 231 -12.54 27.76 9.95
CA VAL A 231 -13.57 26.76 10.21
C VAL A 231 -12.91 25.45 10.61
N VAL A 232 -13.54 24.72 11.53
CA VAL A 232 -13.17 23.35 11.86
C VAL A 232 -14.08 22.41 11.11
N TYR A 233 -13.50 21.59 10.25
CA TYR A 233 -14.22 20.54 9.52
C TYR A 233 -14.04 19.22 10.25
N LYS A 234 -15.16 18.61 10.65
CA LYS A 234 -15.20 17.25 11.18
C LYS A 234 -15.79 16.35 10.14
N VAL A 235 -14.97 15.47 9.62
CA VAL A 235 -15.36 14.55 8.55
C VAL A 235 -15.41 13.14 9.09
N HIS A 236 -16.52 12.47 8.87
CA HIS A 236 -16.72 11.06 9.13
C HIS A 236 -16.85 10.33 7.80
N MET A 237 -16.00 9.34 7.56
CA MET A 237 -15.96 8.58 6.30
C MET A 237 -16.08 7.10 6.58
N VAL A 238 -17.00 6.45 5.90
CA VAL A 238 -17.21 5.00 5.94
C VAL A 238 -17.38 4.46 4.52
N LYS A 239 -16.96 3.22 4.32
CA LYS A 239 -17.27 2.49 3.10
C LYS A 239 -18.49 1.65 3.37
N LYS A 240 -19.68 2.22 3.09
CA LYS A 240 -20.92 1.54 3.38
C LYS A 240 -21.16 0.38 2.41
N ILE A 241 -21.25 -0.83 2.94
CA ILE A 241 -21.66 -2.00 2.17
C ILE A 241 -23.12 -1.80 1.74
N PRO A 242 -23.43 -1.76 0.44
CA PRO A 242 -24.79 -1.56 -0.03
C PRO A 242 -25.66 -2.75 0.34
N THR A 243 -26.91 -2.48 0.69
CA THR A 243 -27.91 -3.56 0.86
C THR A 243 -28.31 -4.06 -0.54
N PRO A 244 -28.13 -5.35 -0.86
CA PRO A 244 -28.46 -5.87 -2.18
C PRO A 244 -29.93 -5.68 -2.52
N THR A 245 -30.19 -5.20 -3.75
CA THR A 245 -31.54 -5.01 -4.30
C THR A 245 -31.87 -6.07 -5.34
N ASP A 246 -30.88 -6.79 -5.84
CA ASP A 246 -30.99 -7.87 -6.81
C ASP A 246 -30.02 -9.01 -6.49
N THR A 247 -30.25 -10.20 -7.08
CA THR A 247 -29.38 -11.37 -6.91
C THR A 247 -29.09 -12.02 -8.25
N VAL A 248 -27.81 -12.22 -8.54
CA VAL A 248 -27.34 -12.92 -9.72
C VAL A 248 -26.64 -14.21 -9.31
N THR A 249 -27.19 -15.35 -9.74
CA THR A 249 -26.60 -16.66 -9.47
C THR A 249 -25.67 -17.07 -10.61
N ILE A 250 -24.41 -17.31 -10.30
CA ILE A 250 -23.36 -17.69 -11.24
C ILE A 250 -22.93 -19.13 -10.98
N ARG A 251 -23.14 -20.00 -11.98
CA ARG A 251 -22.75 -21.41 -11.95
C ARG A 251 -21.98 -21.74 -13.20
N PHE A 252 -20.85 -22.36 -13.02
CA PHE A 252 -19.98 -22.76 -14.13
C PHE A 252 -20.18 -24.21 -14.48
N ASP A 253 -20.35 -24.52 -15.76
CA ASP A 253 -20.58 -25.87 -16.29
C ASP A 253 -19.31 -26.69 -16.51
N LYS A 254 -18.15 -26.06 -16.35
CA LYS A 254 -16.82 -26.68 -16.51
C LYS A 254 -16.00 -26.55 -15.24
N SER A 255 -15.02 -27.46 -15.09
CA SER A 255 -14.01 -27.34 -14.05
C SER A 255 -13.24 -26.03 -14.17
N ALA A 256 -13.06 -25.35 -13.05
CA ALA A 256 -12.28 -24.13 -12.97
C ALA A 256 -10.79 -24.41 -13.29
N ASN A 257 -10.11 -23.44 -13.85
CA ASN A 257 -8.67 -23.43 -13.90
C ASN A 257 -8.15 -23.09 -12.50
N THR A 258 -7.06 -23.75 -12.11
CA THR A 258 -6.30 -23.42 -10.91
C THR A 258 -5.05 -22.69 -11.35
N ALA A 259 -4.82 -21.51 -10.82
CA ALA A 259 -3.50 -20.91 -10.82
C ALA A 259 -2.93 -21.06 -9.41
N TYR A 260 -1.62 -21.23 -9.32
CA TYR A 260 -0.96 -21.45 -8.05
C TYR A 260 0.23 -20.49 -7.91
N TYR A 261 0.24 -19.74 -6.83
CA TYR A 261 1.37 -18.90 -6.42
C TYR A 261 1.87 -19.38 -5.05
N PRO A 262 2.99 -20.13 -4.99
CA PRO A 262 3.42 -20.85 -3.78
C PRO A 262 4.03 -19.98 -2.69
N MET A 263 4.01 -18.67 -2.78
CA MET A 263 4.80 -17.82 -1.88
C MET A 263 4.22 -17.70 -0.46
N ASN A 264 2.94 -18.00 -0.22
CA ASN A 264 2.28 -17.73 1.07
C ASN A 264 1.68 -18.96 1.79
N GLY A 265 1.89 -20.15 1.32
CA GLY A 265 1.67 -21.39 2.11
C GLY A 265 0.26 -21.97 2.15
N ASN A 266 -0.82 -21.24 2.06
CA ASN A 266 -2.21 -21.72 2.12
C ASN A 266 -3.08 -20.87 1.21
N GLU A 267 -2.94 -21.05 -0.11
CA GLU A 267 -3.63 -20.23 -1.11
C GLU A 267 -4.39 -21.15 -2.07
N LEU A 268 -5.66 -20.88 -2.30
CA LEU A 268 -6.49 -21.55 -3.29
C LEU A 268 -7.09 -20.56 -4.25
N LEU A 269 -6.61 -20.56 -5.49
CA LEU A 269 -7.17 -19.79 -6.57
C LEU A 269 -7.98 -20.70 -7.51
N LEU A 270 -9.26 -20.39 -7.67
CA LEU A 270 -10.11 -20.98 -8.70
C LEU A 270 -10.61 -19.88 -9.65
N ALA A 271 -10.43 -20.09 -10.95
CA ALA A 271 -10.88 -19.16 -11.99
C ALA A 271 -11.69 -19.86 -13.07
N ASN A 272 -12.80 -19.29 -13.48
CA ASN A 272 -13.63 -19.85 -14.56
C ASN A 272 -14.32 -18.75 -15.37
N TYR A 273 -14.67 -19.13 -16.60
CA TYR A 273 -15.38 -18.29 -17.55
C TYR A 273 -16.59 -19.03 -18.15
N ASN A 274 -17.74 -18.39 -18.09
CA ASN A 274 -18.96 -18.80 -18.76
C ASN A 274 -19.75 -17.56 -19.14
N GLU A 275 -19.85 -17.27 -20.46
CA GLU A 275 -20.49 -16.03 -20.92
C GLU A 275 -21.82 -15.73 -20.20
N PRO A 276 -22.01 -14.48 -19.74
CA PRO A 276 -21.10 -13.33 -19.82
C PRO A 276 -20.06 -13.25 -18.68
N PHE A 277 -20.13 -14.12 -17.71
CA PHE A 277 -19.40 -14.04 -16.43
C PHE A 277 -17.98 -14.58 -16.49
N TYR A 278 -17.09 -13.92 -15.78
CA TYR A 278 -15.80 -14.46 -15.34
C TYR A 278 -15.68 -14.29 -13.84
N ALA A 279 -15.25 -15.32 -13.15
CA ALA A 279 -14.94 -15.23 -11.74
C ALA A 279 -13.57 -15.87 -11.46
N CYS A 280 -12.78 -15.18 -10.67
CA CYS A 280 -11.55 -15.65 -10.08
C CYS A 280 -11.60 -15.33 -8.60
N ILE A 281 -11.46 -16.32 -7.73
CA ILE A 281 -11.44 -16.15 -6.28
C ILE A 281 -10.16 -16.80 -5.78
N ASP A 282 -9.36 -16.00 -5.10
CA ASP A 282 -8.09 -16.41 -4.51
C ASP A 282 -8.18 -16.28 -2.97
N VAL A 283 -8.25 -17.41 -2.30
CA VAL A 283 -8.43 -17.48 -0.85
C VAL A 283 -7.12 -17.86 -0.18
N VAL A 284 -6.74 -17.12 0.83
CA VAL A 284 -5.47 -17.23 1.55
C VAL A 284 -5.70 -17.60 3.02
N GLY A 285 -4.94 -18.54 3.55
CA GLY A 285 -4.92 -18.85 4.99
C GLY A 285 -6.07 -19.70 5.52
N VAL A 286 -7.03 -20.10 4.68
CA VAL A 286 -8.24 -20.83 5.11
C VAL A 286 -8.06 -22.34 4.91
N GLU A 287 -8.56 -23.17 5.81
CA GLU A 287 -8.54 -24.63 5.71
C GLU A 287 -9.79 -25.17 4.99
N LEU A 288 -9.69 -26.43 4.52
CA LEU A 288 -10.83 -27.14 3.92
C LEU A 288 -11.98 -27.30 4.89
N GLY A 289 -13.18 -26.92 4.43
CA GLY A 289 -14.38 -26.85 5.24
C GLY A 289 -14.46 -25.57 6.07
N GLY A 290 -13.54 -24.64 5.87
CA GLY A 290 -13.53 -23.32 6.50
C GLY A 290 -14.34 -22.30 5.73
N ASP A 291 -14.88 -21.37 6.47
CA ASP A 291 -15.48 -20.14 5.93
C ASP A 291 -14.38 -19.08 5.71
N PHE A 292 -14.58 -18.22 4.75
CA PHE A 292 -13.68 -17.11 4.44
C PHE A 292 -14.49 -15.83 4.18
N THR A 293 -13.83 -14.70 4.36
CA THR A 293 -14.38 -13.35 4.18
C THR A 293 -13.48 -12.53 3.25
N LEU A 294 -13.82 -11.26 3.06
CA LEU A 294 -13.03 -10.31 2.28
C LEU A 294 -11.59 -10.17 2.81
N ASP A 295 -11.36 -10.42 4.11
CA ASP A 295 -10.02 -10.35 4.72
C ASP A 295 -9.16 -11.58 4.41
N ASP A 296 -9.76 -12.67 3.95
CA ASP A 296 -9.09 -13.93 3.66
C ASP A 296 -8.81 -14.12 2.16
N ILE A 297 -8.94 -13.07 1.34
CA ILE A 297 -8.71 -13.12 -0.10
C ILE A 297 -7.46 -12.32 -0.50
N GLU A 298 -6.86 -12.68 -1.64
CA GLU A 298 -5.86 -11.85 -2.31
C GLU A 298 -6.57 -10.89 -3.28
N PRO A 299 -6.64 -9.57 -2.97
CA PRO A 299 -7.47 -8.62 -3.73
C PRO A 299 -7.09 -8.48 -5.20
N ASN A 300 -5.79 -8.62 -5.51
CA ASN A 300 -5.30 -8.47 -6.89
C ASN A 300 -5.70 -9.65 -7.80
N TYR A 301 -6.06 -10.78 -7.21
CA TYR A 301 -6.41 -11.99 -7.92
C TYR A 301 -7.88 -12.40 -7.72
N THR A 302 -8.62 -11.71 -6.84
CA THR A 302 -10.05 -11.94 -6.66
C THR A 302 -10.84 -10.96 -7.51
N LEU A 303 -11.39 -11.45 -8.63
CA LEU A 303 -12.03 -10.65 -9.66
C LEU A 303 -13.38 -11.27 -10.05
N LEU A 304 -14.38 -10.43 -10.21
CA LEU A 304 -15.68 -10.81 -10.77
C LEU A 304 -16.04 -9.85 -11.90
N PHE A 305 -16.37 -10.39 -13.07
CA PHE A 305 -16.89 -9.62 -14.20
C PHE A 305 -18.35 -10.03 -14.45
N SER A 306 -19.23 -9.06 -14.45
CA SER A 306 -20.65 -9.23 -14.84
C SER A 306 -20.82 -9.34 -16.35
N ASP A 307 -19.91 -8.74 -17.11
CA ASP A 307 -19.75 -8.91 -18.57
C ASP A 307 -18.26 -8.89 -18.93
N TYR A 308 -17.69 -10.06 -19.08
CA TYR A 308 -16.26 -10.21 -19.37
C TYR A 308 -15.89 -9.69 -20.77
N ALA A 309 -16.79 -9.82 -21.75
CA ALA A 309 -16.56 -9.36 -23.12
C ALA A 309 -16.44 -7.82 -23.19
N ASN A 310 -17.25 -7.12 -22.40
CA ASN A 310 -17.22 -5.66 -22.26
C ASN A 310 -16.30 -5.16 -21.14
N ARG A 311 -15.66 -6.08 -20.39
CA ARG A 311 -14.79 -5.79 -19.24
C ARG A 311 -15.52 -5.02 -18.11
N GLU A 312 -16.79 -5.33 -17.91
CA GLU A 312 -17.56 -4.80 -16.80
C GLU A 312 -17.21 -5.55 -15.51
N MET A 313 -16.25 -5.03 -14.79
CA MET A 313 -15.79 -5.59 -13.52
C MET A 313 -16.71 -5.15 -12.39
N VAL A 314 -17.06 -6.08 -11.51
CA VAL A 314 -17.80 -5.81 -10.28
C VAL A 314 -16.83 -5.26 -9.24
N ASN A 315 -17.11 -4.07 -8.77
CA ASN A 315 -16.43 -3.52 -7.59
C ASN A 315 -16.98 -4.24 -6.35
N ILE A 316 -16.16 -5.07 -5.72
CA ILE A 316 -16.55 -5.90 -4.57
C ILE A 316 -16.65 -5.02 -3.32
N ALA A 317 -17.84 -4.98 -2.71
CA ALA A 317 -18.08 -4.27 -1.46
C ALA A 317 -17.94 -5.20 -0.25
N ASP A 318 -18.35 -6.45 -0.38
CA ASP A 318 -18.22 -7.49 0.63
C ASP A 318 -18.16 -8.86 -0.02
N LEU A 319 -17.56 -9.80 0.67
CA LEU A 319 -17.43 -11.17 0.22
C LEU A 319 -17.39 -12.10 1.41
N GLN A 320 -18.20 -13.15 1.35
CA GLN A 320 -18.12 -14.27 2.27
C GLN A 320 -18.30 -15.58 1.52
N GLY A 321 -17.67 -16.64 1.99
CA GLY A 321 -17.77 -17.92 1.30
C GLY A 321 -17.27 -19.08 2.12
N THR A 322 -17.31 -20.27 1.50
CA THR A 322 -16.88 -21.53 2.11
C THR A 322 -16.08 -22.34 1.09
N ILE A 323 -15.01 -22.96 1.54
CA ILE A 323 -14.25 -23.94 0.75
C ILE A 323 -14.60 -25.34 1.25
N TYR A 324 -15.00 -26.23 0.35
CA TYR A 324 -15.26 -27.62 0.71
C TYR A 324 -14.89 -28.59 -0.40
N GLN A 325 -14.82 -29.87 -0.07
CA GLN A 325 -14.51 -30.94 -1.03
C GLN A 325 -15.53 -32.07 -0.97
N VAL A 326 -15.92 -32.56 -2.14
CA VAL A 326 -16.75 -33.74 -2.31
C VAL A 326 -16.07 -34.70 -3.26
N GLY A 327 -15.54 -35.79 -2.74
CA GLY A 327 -14.69 -36.71 -3.54
C GLY A 327 -13.42 -36.00 -4.02
N ASP A 328 -13.15 -36.08 -5.32
CA ASP A 328 -12.01 -35.41 -5.98
C ASP A 328 -12.35 -33.98 -6.48
N THR A 329 -13.50 -33.42 -6.07
CA THR A 329 -13.93 -32.08 -6.50
C THR A 329 -13.87 -31.11 -5.33
N THR A 330 -13.12 -30.02 -5.51
CA THR A 330 -13.01 -28.89 -4.60
C THR A 330 -13.94 -27.78 -5.06
N PHE A 331 -14.67 -27.18 -4.12
CA PHE A 331 -15.63 -26.11 -4.37
C PHE A 331 -15.24 -24.85 -3.59
N ILE A 332 -15.47 -23.68 -4.21
CA ILE A 332 -15.61 -22.40 -3.55
C ILE A 332 -17.04 -21.96 -3.80
N GLU A 333 -17.81 -21.75 -2.75
CA GLU A 333 -19.09 -21.07 -2.78
C GLU A 333 -18.93 -19.72 -2.10
N ALA A 334 -19.29 -18.65 -2.81
CA ALA A 334 -19.13 -17.29 -2.32
C ALA A 334 -20.37 -16.44 -2.61
N GLU A 335 -20.75 -15.65 -1.63
CA GLU A 335 -21.69 -14.55 -1.75
C GLU A 335 -20.88 -13.25 -1.84
N ILE A 336 -20.98 -12.55 -2.96
CA ILE A 336 -20.24 -11.33 -3.25
C ILE A 336 -21.24 -10.19 -3.39
N ILE A 337 -21.10 -9.15 -2.58
CA ILE A 337 -21.90 -7.93 -2.70
C ILE A 337 -21.09 -6.91 -3.51
N GLY A 338 -21.61 -6.49 -4.65
CA GLY A 338 -21.05 -5.41 -5.44
C GLY A 338 -21.50 -4.03 -4.95
N TYR A 339 -20.70 -2.98 -5.21
CA TYR A 339 -21.13 -1.59 -5.01
C TYR A 339 -22.29 -1.17 -5.92
N ASP A 340 -22.65 -1.98 -6.91
CA ASP A 340 -23.85 -1.87 -7.72
C ASP A 340 -25.14 -2.33 -7.00
N ALA A 341 -25.04 -2.67 -5.71
CA ALA A 341 -26.10 -3.22 -4.88
C ALA A 341 -26.68 -4.56 -5.41
N VAL A 342 -25.86 -5.38 -6.06
CA VAL A 342 -26.19 -6.73 -6.51
C VAL A 342 -25.49 -7.76 -5.64
N LEU A 343 -26.21 -8.79 -5.22
CA LEU A 343 -25.64 -9.99 -4.62
C LEU A 343 -25.31 -10.99 -5.72
N TYR A 344 -24.06 -11.35 -5.84
CA TYR A 344 -23.59 -12.40 -6.73
C TYR A 344 -23.36 -13.69 -5.92
N ASP A 345 -24.20 -14.68 -6.16
CA ASP A 345 -24.06 -16.04 -5.60
C ASP A 345 -23.22 -16.88 -6.57
N VAL A 346 -21.93 -17.03 -6.27
CA VAL A 346 -20.92 -17.63 -7.14
C VAL A 346 -20.53 -19.02 -6.63
N GLN A 347 -20.53 -20.02 -7.52
CA GLN A 347 -19.94 -21.32 -7.23
C GLN A 347 -18.87 -21.62 -8.27
N LEU A 348 -17.63 -21.74 -7.82
CA LEU A 348 -16.50 -22.28 -8.57
C LEU A 348 -16.23 -23.72 -8.11
N TRP A 349 -15.80 -24.57 -9.02
CA TRP A 349 -15.39 -25.90 -8.67
C TRP A 349 -14.24 -26.39 -9.57
N HIS A 350 -13.38 -27.20 -8.97
CA HIS A 350 -12.29 -27.85 -9.68
C HIS A 350 -12.29 -29.35 -9.35
N CYS A 351 -12.18 -30.17 -10.39
CA CYS A 351 -12.12 -31.61 -10.24
C CYS A 351 -10.85 -32.13 -10.92
N VAL A 352 -10.08 -32.94 -10.19
CA VAL A 352 -8.98 -33.70 -10.80
C VAL A 352 -9.54 -34.55 -11.94
N PRO A 353 -9.04 -34.42 -13.16
CA PRO A 353 -9.60 -35.13 -14.29
C PRO A 353 -9.47 -36.64 -14.14
N THR A 354 -10.53 -37.38 -14.50
CA THR A 354 -10.44 -38.85 -14.59
C THR A 354 -9.56 -39.20 -15.78
N PRO A 355 -8.49 -39.98 -15.60
CA PRO A 355 -7.61 -40.33 -16.71
C PRO A 355 -8.35 -41.08 -17.83
N THR A 356 -8.14 -40.62 -19.05
CA THR A 356 -8.70 -41.22 -20.28
C THR A 356 -7.66 -42.14 -20.95
N ASP A 357 -6.38 -41.97 -20.63
CA ASP A 357 -5.25 -42.74 -21.18
C ASP A 357 -4.14 -42.85 -20.14
N THR A 358 -3.22 -43.78 -20.37
CA THR A 358 -2.01 -43.97 -19.53
C THR A 358 -0.78 -44.03 -20.43
N VAL A 359 0.18 -43.16 -20.17
CA VAL A 359 1.43 -43.06 -20.93
C VAL A 359 2.59 -43.42 -20.01
N LYS A 360 3.42 -44.37 -20.45
CA LYS A 360 4.66 -44.78 -19.76
C LYS A 360 5.85 -44.08 -20.40
N VAL A 361 6.68 -43.44 -19.59
CA VAL A 361 7.79 -42.63 -20.10
C VAL A 361 9.04 -42.87 -19.26
N ASP A 362 10.12 -43.20 -19.96
CA ASP A 362 11.46 -43.23 -19.36
C ASP A 362 12.19 -41.94 -19.73
N ILE A 363 12.70 -41.24 -18.74
CA ILE A 363 13.40 -39.99 -18.87
C ILE A 363 14.81 -40.10 -18.27
N ALA A 364 15.80 -39.75 -19.09
CA ALA A 364 17.12 -39.46 -18.58
C ALA A 364 17.09 -38.01 -18.01
N ALA A 365 17.04 -37.89 -16.68
CA ALA A 365 17.03 -36.56 -16.06
C ALA A 365 18.34 -35.82 -16.36
N GLU A 366 18.24 -34.76 -17.10
CA GLU A 366 19.40 -33.94 -17.50
C GLU A 366 19.80 -32.95 -16.40
N PHE A 367 18.85 -32.62 -15.53
CA PHE A 367 19.04 -31.66 -14.46
C PHE A 367 18.65 -32.27 -13.12
N ILE A 368 19.53 -32.13 -12.14
CA ILE A 368 19.21 -32.17 -10.72
C ILE A 368 19.68 -30.86 -10.17
N ASN A 369 18.75 -29.96 -9.90
CA ASN A 369 19.09 -28.68 -9.35
C ASN A 369 18.61 -28.57 -7.90
N LYS A 370 19.55 -28.32 -6.98
CA LYS A 370 19.19 -27.95 -5.61
C LYS A 370 19.06 -26.44 -5.55
N ILE A 371 17.88 -25.95 -5.25
CA ILE A 371 17.66 -24.53 -5.09
C ILE A 371 17.85 -24.18 -3.61
N GLU A 372 18.99 -23.58 -3.30
CA GLU A 372 19.48 -23.35 -1.92
C GLU A 372 18.55 -22.51 -1.05
N ASN A 373 17.72 -21.63 -1.63
CA ASN A 373 16.82 -20.75 -0.88
C ASN A 373 15.39 -21.29 -0.74
N GLY A 374 15.06 -22.47 -1.27
CA GLY A 374 13.70 -22.96 -1.33
C GLY A 374 13.48 -24.36 -0.73
N GLY A 375 14.52 -25.06 -0.31
CA GLY A 375 14.38 -26.41 0.28
C GLY A 375 13.79 -27.44 -0.67
N TYR A 376 14.06 -27.38 -1.99
CA TYR A 376 13.57 -28.35 -2.95
C TYR A 376 14.63 -28.76 -3.97
N TYR A 377 14.37 -29.91 -4.62
CA TYR A 377 15.15 -30.38 -5.74
C TYR A 377 14.29 -30.46 -6.99
N GLN A 378 14.80 -30.00 -8.11
CA GLN A 378 14.16 -30.15 -9.40
C GLN A 378 14.79 -31.31 -10.16
N LEU A 379 13.97 -32.27 -10.56
CA LEU A 379 14.32 -33.38 -11.46
C LEU A 379 13.65 -33.11 -12.80
N ALA A 380 14.42 -32.88 -13.85
CA ALA A 380 13.84 -32.52 -15.14
C ALA A 380 14.60 -33.14 -16.32
N GLY A 381 13.88 -33.43 -17.39
CA GLY A 381 14.48 -33.98 -18.60
C GLY A 381 13.48 -34.26 -19.70
N TYR A 382 14.01 -34.64 -20.87
CA TYR A 382 13.23 -35.02 -22.05
C TYR A 382 13.18 -36.55 -22.18
N ASN A 383 12.07 -37.05 -22.79
CA ASN A 383 12.06 -38.44 -23.29
C ASN A 383 12.97 -38.58 -24.52
N ALA A 384 13.25 -39.80 -24.91
CA ALA A 384 14.20 -40.12 -26.01
C ALA A 384 13.83 -39.48 -27.34
N GLU A 385 12.53 -39.23 -27.60
CA GLU A 385 12.02 -38.64 -28.81
C GLU A 385 11.97 -37.10 -28.78
N ASN A 386 12.30 -36.45 -27.64
CA ASN A 386 12.14 -35.01 -27.41
C ASN A 386 10.72 -34.51 -27.61
N THR A 387 9.72 -35.35 -27.41
CA THR A 387 8.31 -34.99 -27.54
C THR A 387 7.67 -34.61 -26.20
N LEU A 388 8.32 -35.01 -25.09
CA LEU A 388 7.84 -34.80 -23.74
C LEU A 388 8.99 -34.34 -22.85
N TYR A 389 8.77 -33.26 -22.13
CA TYR A 389 9.65 -32.80 -21.06
C TYR A 389 8.88 -32.89 -19.74
N VAL A 390 9.47 -33.50 -18.74
CA VAL A 390 8.91 -33.62 -17.38
C VAL A 390 9.82 -32.88 -16.41
N SER A 391 9.24 -32.07 -15.57
CA SER A 391 9.89 -31.44 -14.44
C SER A 391 9.12 -31.79 -13.17
N LEU A 392 9.82 -32.29 -12.17
CA LEU A 392 9.28 -32.65 -10.85
C LEU A 392 10.15 -31.99 -9.80
N ALA A 393 9.55 -31.21 -8.90
CA ALA A 393 10.27 -30.46 -7.87
C ALA A 393 9.78 -30.85 -6.46
N PRO A 394 10.22 -31.98 -5.91
CA PRO A 394 9.87 -32.37 -4.54
C PRO A 394 10.49 -31.42 -3.52
N LEU A 395 9.68 -31.05 -2.53
CA LEU A 395 10.11 -30.25 -1.39
C LEU A 395 10.80 -31.13 -0.36
N THR A 396 12.09 -30.88 -0.14
CA THR A 396 12.88 -31.64 0.85
C THR A 396 14.07 -30.80 1.33
N ASP A 397 14.24 -30.72 2.64
CA ASP A 397 15.31 -29.92 3.25
C ASP A 397 16.66 -30.65 3.34
N GLU A 398 16.66 -32.01 3.44
CA GLU A 398 17.87 -32.75 3.81
C GLU A 398 18.23 -33.92 2.90
N ALA A 399 17.29 -34.54 2.17
CA ALA A 399 17.56 -35.69 1.32
C ALA A 399 16.68 -35.71 0.09
N VAL A 400 17.27 -36.11 -1.05
CA VAL A 400 16.51 -36.29 -2.30
C VAL A 400 15.63 -37.55 -2.25
N ALA A 401 16.02 -38.54 -1.45
CA ALA A 401 15.31 -39.83 -1.36
C ALA A 401 14.09 -39.72 -0.43
N GLY A 402 12.95 -40.26 -0.87
CA GLY A 402 11.70 -40.27 -0.11
C GLY A 402 10.49 -40.53 -0.98
N THR A 403 9.34 -40.60 -0.34
CA THR A 403 8.04 -40.66 -1.02
C THR A 403 7.37 -39.29 -0.91
N PHE A 404 6.94 -38.73 -2.04
CA PHE A 404 6.32 -37.44 -2.17
C PHE A 404 4.92 -37.59 -2.76
N VAL A 405 3.94 -36.87 -2.20
CA VAL A 405 2.54 -37.02 -2.61
C VAL A 405 1.91 -35.63 -2.80
N ASN A 406 1.22 -35.47 -3.93
CA ASN A 406 0.25 -34.41 -4.15
C ASN A 406 -1.08 -35.08 -4.52
N ASP A 407 -2.06 -35.02 -3.65
CA ASP A 407 -3.34 -35.71 -3.80
C ASP A 407 -4.46 -34.75 -4.30
N GLY A 408 -4.14 -33.98 -5.32
CA GLY A 408 -5.07 -33.02 -5.95
C GLY A 408 -4.86 -31.59 -5.49
N VAL A 409 -5.70 -30.69 -5.99
CA VAL A 409 -5.63 -29.23 -5.71
C VAL A 409 -5.57 -28.95 -4.22
N PHE A 410 -6.28 -29.74 -3.45
CA PHE A 410 -6.40 -29.51 -2.02
C PHE A 410 -5.16 -29.87 -1.21
N SER A 411 -4.34 -30.82 -1.66
CA SER A 411 -3.07 -31.09 -1.00
C SER A 411 -2.02 -30.00 -1.24
N ARG A 412 -2.25 -29.14 -2.23
CA ARG A 412 -1.49 -27.91 -2.44
C ARG A 412 -1.90 -26.81 -1.45
N PHE A 413 -3.11 -26.93 -0.90
CA PHE A 413 -3.75 -25.95 -0.05
C PHE A 413 -3.84 -26.48 1.40
N GLY A 414 -3.19 -25.84 2.32
CA GLY A 414 -3.58 -25.81 3.72
C GLY A 414 -3.38 -27.03 4.61
N LYS A 415 -2.82 -28.15 4.18
CA LYS A 415 -2.42 -29.20 5.13
C LYS A 415 -0.92 -29.25 5.44
N GLY A 416 -0.21 -28.19 5.15
CA GLY A 416 1.13 -27.96 5.71
C GLY A 416 2.24 -28.84 5.16
N GLN A 417 2.00 -29.66 4.15
CA GLN A 417 3.05 -30.39 3.45
C GLN A 417 2.73 -30.45 1.97
N TYR A 418 3.27 -29.45 1.25
CA TYR A 418 3.50 -29.59 -0.17
C TYR A 418 4.67 -30.52 -0.35
N ASP A 419 4.44 -31.65 -0.95
CA ASP A 419 5.55 -32.53 -1.32
C ASP A 419 6.20 -32.07 -2.62
N PHE A 420 5.59 -31.09 -3.35
CA PHE A 420 6.10 -30.56 -4.62
C PHE A 420 5.96 -29.04 -4.74
N LEU A 421 6.92 -28.40 -5.38
CA LEU A 421 6.83 -27.01 -5.80
C LEU A 421 6.14 -26.92 -7.17
N CYS A 422 4.94 -26.37 -7.21
CA CYS A 422 4.07 -26.42 -8.38
C CYS A 422 4.62 -25.69 -9.61
N ASP A 423 5.27 -24.54 -9.45
CA ASP A 423 5.87 -23.78 -10.56
C ASP A 423 6.91 -24.55 -11.35
N TYR A 424 7.52 -25.55 -10.72
CA TYR A 424 8.53 -26.39 -11.31
C TYR A 424 8.08 -27.85 -11.51
N THR A 425 6.78 -28.14 -11.23
CA THR A 425 6.20 -29.48 -11.36
C THR A 425 5.16 -29.45 -12.48
N ALA A 426 5.59 -29.77 -13.68
CA ALA A 426 4.78 -29.72 -14.89
C ALA A 426 5.28 -30.72 -15.94
N ILE A 427 4.39 -30.99 -16.90
CA ILE A 427 4.71 -31.71 -18.11
C ILE A 427 4.53 -30.82 -19.31
N TYR A 428 5.46 -30.86 -20.25
CA TYR A 428 5.43 -30.07 -21.48
C TYR A 428 5.43 -31.03 -22.67
N LYS A 429 4.46 -30.89 -23.54
CA LYS A 429 4.37 -31.63 -24.80
C LYS A 429 4.76 -30.77 -25.97
N ASN A 430 5.49 -31.35 -26.91
CA ASN A 430 5.70 -30.73 -28.20
C ASN A 430 4.57 -31.17 -29.14
N GLU A 431 3.58 -30.32 -29.31
CA GLU A 431 2.44 -30.53 -30.20
C GLU A 431 2.59 -29.67 -31.46
N ASN A 432 2.83 -30.33 -32.60
CA ASN A 432 2.99 -29.64 -33.90
C ASN A 432 4.09 -28.57 -33.96
N GLY A 433 5.12 -28.70 -33.13
CA GLY A 433 6.23 -27.73 -33.02
C GLY A 433 5.99 -26.61 -31.98
N GLU A 434 4.90 -26.64 -31.25
CA GLU A 434 4.58 -25.77 -30.15
C GLU A 434 4.71 -26.54 -28.82
N VAL A 435 5.34 -25.92 -27.82
CA VAL A 435 5.51 -26.51 -26.50
C VAL A 435 4.33 -26.11 -25.64
N VAL A 436 3.48 -27.07 -25.30
CA VAL A 436 2.28 -26.87 -24.50
C VAL A 436 2.51 -27.38 -23.08
N PRO A 437 2.38 -26.53 -22.03
CA PRO A 437 2.47 -26.95 -20.66
C PRO A 437 1.15 -27.56 -20.17
N TYR A 438 1.27 -28.66 -19.41
CA TYR A 438 0.16 -29.27 -18.67
C TYR A 438 0.53 -29.34 -17.18
N LEU A 439 -0.31 -28.79 -16.34
CA LEU A 439 -0.11 -28.84 -14.89
C LEU A 439 -0.36 -30.25 -14.37
N ILE A 440 0.36 -30.60 -13.31
CA ILE A 440 0.17 -31.89 -12.63
C ILE A 440 -0.86 -31.70 -11.52
N GLU A 441 -1.99 -32.37 -11.66
CA GLU A 441 -3.12 -32.29 -10.75
C GLU A 441 -2.98 -33.22 -9.54
N LYS A 442 -2.46 -34.44 -9.77
CA LYS A 442 -2.26 -35.45 -8.76
C LYS A 442 -0.97 -36.17 -9.03
N CYS A 443 -0.15 -36.37 -8.02
CA CYS A 443 1.15 -36.99 -8.19
C CYS A 443 1.53 -37.86 -6.97
N THR A 444 2.08 -39.00 -7.21
CA THR A 444 2.86 -39.80 -6.23
C THR A 444 4.21 -40.12 -6.81
N MET A 445 5.28 -39.84 -6.09
CA MET A 445 6.65 -40.05 -6.54
C MET A 445 7.47 -40.70 -5.44
N ASP A 446 8.18 -41.77 -5.79
CA ASP A 446 9.21 -42.41 -4.97
C ASP A 446 10.59 -42.11 -5.54
N VAL A 447 11.45 -41.51 -4.72
CA VAL A 447 12.84 -41.22 -5.09
C VAL A 447 13.78 -42.09 -4.28
N THR A 448 14.69 -42.76 -4.98
CA THR A 448 15.77 -43.57 -4.38
C THR A 448 17.12 -43.05 -4.83
N MET A 449 18.08 -43.08 -3.93
CA MET A 449 19.49 -42.75 -4.22
C MET A 449 20.38 -43.93 -3.89
N ALA A 450 21.17 -44.37 -4.86
CA ALA A 450 22.15 -45.44 -4.69
C ALA A 450 23.43 -44.93 -4.02
N ASP A 451 24.24 -45.84 -3.47
CA ASP A 451 25.53 -45.52 -2.80
C ASP A 451 26.53 -44.74 -3.68
N ASN A 452 26.43 -44.88 -5.00
CA ASN A 452 27.25 -44.15 -5.96
C ASN A 452 26.70 -42.74 -6.32
N GLY A 453 25.59 -42.32 -5.69
CA GLY A 453 24.92 -41.08 -5.93
C GLY A 453 23.96 -41.09 -7.12
N ASP A 454 23.71 -42.22 -7.79
CA ASP A 454 22.69 -42.27 -8.84
C ASP A 454 21.29 -42.18 -8.23
N ILE A 455 20.44 -41.38 -8.85
CA ILE A 455 19.06 -41.16 -8.42
C ILE A 455 18.13 -41.87 -9.40
N THR A 456 17.13 -42.55 -8.85
CA THR A 456 15.99 -43.08 -9.59
C THR A 456 14.72 -42.55 -8.95
N ALA A 457 13.89 -41.86 -9.73
CA ALA A 457 12.56 -41.43 -9.33
C ALA A 457 11.51 -42.17 -10.18
N THR A 458 10.53 -42.75 -9.52
CA THR A 458 9.33 -43.30 -10.17
C THR A 458 8.12 -42.46 -9.75
N ALA A 459 7.41 -41.91 -10.73
CA ALA A 459 6.27 -41.07 -10.46
C ALA A 459 5.04 -41.54 -11.25
N THR A 460 3.89 -41.48 -10.58
CA THR A 460 2.58 -41.61 -11.24
C THR A 460 1.84 -40.32 -11.02
N PHE A 461 1.43 -39.66 -12.09
CA PHE A 461 0.68 -38.43 -12.00
C PHE A 461 -0.40 -38.27 -13.05
N ILE A 462 -1.41 -37.51 -12.73
CA ILE A 462 -2.49 -37.08 -13.61
C ILE A 462 -2.28 -35.60 -13.95
N ALA A 463 -2.27 -35.28 -15.24
CA ALA A 463 -2.13 -33.89 -15.68
C ALA A 463 -3.47 -33.33 -16.19
N THR A 464 -3.50 -32.02 -16.39
CA THR A 464 -4.70 -31.28 -16.85
C THR A 464 -5.24 -31.74 -18.20
N ASP A 465 -4.48 -32.49 -18.99
CA ASP A 465 -4.92 -33.14 -20.22
C ASP A 465 -5.71 -34.46 -20.04
N ALA A 466 -6.02 -34.78 -18.79
CA ALA A 466 -6.67 -36.04 -18.43
C ALA A 466 -5.89 -37.30 -18.85
N VAL A 467 -4.55 -37.23 -18.85
CA VAL A 467 -3.68 -38.40 -19.08
C VAL A 467 -2.97 -38.75 -17.78
N GLN A 468 -2.91 -40.03 -17.47
CA GLN A 468 -2.05 -40.54 -16.41
C GLN A 468 -0.67 -40.85 -17.00
N TYR A 469 0.36 -40.31 -16.36
CA TYR A 469 1.75 -40.57 -16.73
C TYR A 469 2.40 -41.45 -15.67
N GLU A 470 3.02 -42.55 -16.12
CA GLU A 470 3.91 -43.38 -15.32
C GLU A 470 5.34 -43.06 -15.78
N VAL A 471 6.06 -42.29 -14.99
CA VAL A 471 7.39 -41.77 -15.35
C VAL A 471 8.47 -42.45 -14.54
N THR A 472 9.52 -42.92 -15.20
CA THR A 472 10.78 -43.33 -14.54
C THR A 472 11.86 -42.30 -14.95
N MET A 473 12.45 -41.65 -13.96
CA MET A 473 13.55 -40.71 -14.17
C MET A 473 14.82 -41.28 -13.56
N THR A 474 15.90 -41.28 -14.32
CA THR A 474 17.22 -41.71 -13.83
C THR A 474 18.24 -40.60 -14.07
N SER A 475 19.04 -40.28 -13.08
CA SER A 475 20.12 -39.32 -13.21
C SER A 475 21.34 -39.74 -12.39
N SER A 476 22.51 -39.29 -12.80
CA SER A 476 23.75 -39.45 -12.02
C SER A 476 24.07 -38.16 -11.28
N PHE A 477 24.22 -38.22 -9.99
CA PHE A 477 24.56 -37.06 -9.14
C PHE A 477 25.89 -36.37 -9.54
N ASN A 478 26.74 -37.06 -10.29
CA ASN A 478 28.00 -36.50 -10.81
C ASN A 478 27.83 -35.55 -12.02
N LYS A 479 26.60 -35.30 -12.46
CA LYS A 479 26.28 -34.35 -13.54
C LYS A 479 25.79 -32.99 -13.01
N HIS A 480 26.19 -32.59 -11.80
CA HIS A 480 25.90 -31.25 -11.31
C HIS A 480 26.50 -30.21 -12.28
N LEU A 481 25.61 -29.45 -12.88
CA LEU A 481 25.97 -28.13 -13.40
C LEU A 481 25.87 -27.18 -12.19
N ASP A 482 27.01 -26.91 -11.57
CA ASP A 482 27.14 -25.72 -10.71
C ASP A 482 26.90 -24.49 -11.60
N TYR A 483 25.76 -23.86 -11.45
CA TYR A 483 25.60 -22.48 -11.86
C TYR A 483 25.85 -21.61 -10.62
N ASP A 484 27.05 -21.03 -10.59
CA ASP A 484 27.41 -19.90 -9.73
C ASP A 484 26.55 -18.66 -10.02
#